data_9ab5c3fdc82c375ef0aafd8266fc0d45
#
_entry.id   9ab5c3fdc82c375ef0aafd8266fc0d45
#
_cell.length_a   1.000
_cell.length_b   1.000
_cell.length_c   1.000
_cell.angle_alpha   90.00
_cell.angle_beta   90.00
_cell.angle_gamma   90.00
#
_symmetry.space_group_name_H-M   'P 1'
#
loop_
_entity.id
_entity.type
_entity.pdbx_description
1 polymer ?
#
loop_
_entity_poly.entity_id
_entity_poly.type
_entity_poly.pdbx_seq_one_letter_code
_entity_poly.pdbx_strand_id
1 'polypeptide(L)'
;MSGPGGAGKGTIARALVDGDPRLTLSRSWTTRDRRVDDVADAYVFVTRPEFDARLDAGGFLEWNEFLGHAYGTPVPEELDDRDLLLEIDVAGGRQVVDRLPGALCLFVDAPDDDELRRRLIERGDGRER
;
A
#
# COMPACT_ATOMS: atom_id res chain seq x y z
N MET A 1 -0.17 6.52 -4.52
CA MET A 1 -1.51 6.16 -5.03
C MET A 1 -2.37 5.66 -3.87
N SER A 2 -3.50 6.26 -3.67
CA SER A 2 -4.46 5.85 -2.64
C SER A 2 -5.88 5.84 -3.19
N GLY A 3 -6.83 5.39 -2.40
CA GLY A 3 -8.24 5.26 -2.77
C GLY A 3 -8.91 4.14 -1.98
N PRO A 4 -10.23 4.01 -2.08
CA PRO A 4 -10.97 3.00 -1.33
C PRO A 4 -10.63 1.57 -1.78
N GLY A 5 -10.81 0.62 -0.88
CA GLY A 5 -10.73 -0.79 -1.23
C GLY A 5 -11.70 -1.12 -2.38
N GLY A 6 -11.29 -1.95 -3.31
CA GLY A 6 -12.10 -2.30 -4.49
C GLY A 6 -12.05 -1.30 -5.65
N ALA A 7 -11.35 -0.19 -5.52
CA ALA A 7 -11.21 0.79 -6.60
C ALA A 7 -10.28 0.34 -7.74
N GLY A 8 -9.49 -0.69 -7.52
CA GLY A 8 -8.56 -1.22 -8.52
C GLY A 8 -7.13 -0.70 -8.39
N LYS A 9 -6.74 -0.17 -7.23
CA LYS A 9 -5.39 0.36 -6.99
C LYS A 9 -4.28 -0.64 -7.33
N GLY A 10 -4.38 -1.86 -6.81
CA GLY A 10 -3.37 -2.88 -7.03
C GLY A 10 -3.22 -3.24 -8.50
N THR A 11 -4.32 -3.37 -9.22
CA THR A 11 -4.33 -3.65 -10.65
C THR A 11 -3.65 -2.53 -11.44
N ILE A 12 -3.99 -1.27 -11.13
CA ILE A 12 -3.40 -0.11 -11.80
C ILE A 12 -1.91 0.01 -11.47
N ALA A 13 -1.54 -0.13 -10.20
CA ALA A 13 -0.14 -0.04 -9.77
C ALA A 13 0.74 -1.09 -10.48
N ARG A 14 0.29 -2.33 -10.56
CA ARG A 14 1.01 -3.39 -11.26
C ARG A 14 1.11 -3.12 -12.75
N ALA A 15 0.05 -2.65 -13.39
CA ALA A 15 0.08 -2.30 -14.80
C ALA A 15 1.07 -1.16 -15.09
N LEU A 16 1.14 -0.16 -14.23
CA LEU A 16 2.09 0.93 -14.35
C LEU A 16 3.54 0.45 -14.23
N VAL A 17 3.84 -0.36 -13.24
CA VAL A 17 5.20 -0.88 -13.02
C VAL A 17 5.61 -1.84 -14.13
N ASP A 18 4.71 -2.70 -14.57
CA ASP A 18 4.98 -3.64 -15.68
C ASP A 18 5.21 -2.90 -17.00
N GLY A 19 4.55 -1.77 -17.20
CA GLY A 19 4.65 -0.98 -18.43
C GLY A 19 5.76 0.06 -18.45
N ASP A 20 6.40 0.36 -17.31
CA ASP A 20 7.43 1.40 -17.21
C ASP A 20 8.61 0.96 -16.35
N PRO A 21 9.78 0.68 -16.98
CA PRO A 21 10.96 0.23 -16.24
C PRO A 21 11.58 1.30 -15.33
N ARG A 22 11.12 2.55 -15.41
CA ARG A 22 11.54 3.64 -14.50
C ARG A 22 10.82 3.60 -13.16
N LEU A 23 9.81 2.74 -13.03
CA LEU A 23 9.04 2.60 -11.80
C LEU A 23 9.38 1.30 -11.08
N THR A 24 9.42 1.36 -9.75
CA THR A 24 9.46 0.18 -8.89
C THR A 24 8.34 0.27 -7.86
N LEU A 25 7.70 -0.86 -7.57
CA LEU A 25 6.60 -0.92 -6.62
C LEU A 25 7.14 -1.17 -5.22
N SER A 26 6.76 -0.33 -4.27
CA SER A 26 7.02 -0.58 -2.86
C SER A 26 6.18 -1.74 -2.35
N ARG A 27 6.77 -2.58 -1.52
CA ARG A 27 6.09 -3.70 -0.87
C ARG A 27 5.88 -3.37 0.60
N SER A 28 4.64 -3.10 0.98
CA SER A 28 4.30 -2.75 2.36
C SER A 28 4.48 -3.92 3.31
N TRP A 29 4.88 -3.60 4.54
CA TRP A 29 4.90 -4.56 5.65
C TRP A 29 3.54 -4.56 6.33
N THR A 30 3.12 -5.72 6.83
CA THR A 30 1.91 -5.83 7.63
C THR A 30 2.02 -6.90 8.71
N THR A 31 1.34 -6.67 9.81
CA THR A 31 1.18 -7.65 10.89
C THR A 31 -0.09 -8.51 10.72
N ARG A 32 -0.89 -8.26 9.68
CA ARG A 32 -2.02 -9.11 9.31
C ARG A 32 -1.51 -10.48 8.85
N ASP A 33 -2.26 -11.52 9.16
CA ASP A 33 -1.95 -12.84 8.62
C ASP A 33 -2.17 -12.89 7.10
N ARG A 34 -1.37 -13.70 6.43
CA ARG A 34 -1.54 -13.97 5.00
C ARG A 34 -2.89 -14.64 4.75
N ARG A 35 -3.58 -14.19 3.72
CA ARG A 35 -4.83 -14.80 3.24
C ARG A 35 -4.56 -15.68 2.03
N VAL A 36 -5.44 -16.66 1.80
CA VAL A 36 -5.33 -17.59 0.67
C VAL A 36 -5.34 -16.86 -0.68
N ASP A 37 -6.10 -15.78 -0.77
CA ASP A 37 -6.25 -14.97 -1.98
C ASP A 37 -5.21 -13.85 -2.13
N ASP A 38 -4.30 -13.68 -1.17
CA ASP A 38 -3.19 -12.75 -1.32
C ASP A 38 -2.28 -13.20 -2.48
N VAL A 39 -1.93 -12.28 -3.36
CA VAL A 39 -0.88 -12.55 -4.35
C VAL A 39 0.47 -12.76 -3.63
N ALA A 40 1.36 -13.54 -4.24
CA ALA A 40 2.57 -14.04 -3.58
C ALA A 40 3.46 -12.95 -2.97
N ASP A 41 3.48 -11.77 -3.57
CA ASP A 41 4.33 -10.64 -3.17
C ASP A 41 3.54 -9.39 -2.77
N ALA A 42 2.28 -9.55 -2.33
CA ALA A 42 1.41 -8.43 -1.95
C ALA A 42 1.99 -7.64 -0.76
N TYR A 43 2.46 -8.34 0.27
CA TYR A 43 3.01 -7.76 1.49
C TYR A 43 4.24 -8.53 1.97
N VAL A 44 5.03 -7.87 2.81
CA VAL A 44 5.97 -8.55 3.70
C VAL A 44 5.21 -8.80 5.01
N PHE A 45 4.87 -10.06 5.27
CA PHE A 45 4.12 -10.45 6.47
C PHE A 45 5.09 -10.65 7.63
N VAL A 46 4.89 -9.92 8.69
CA VAL A 46 5.77 -9.89 9.87
C VAL A 46 4.98 -9.99 11.16
N THR A 47 5.66 -10.33 12.25
CA THR A 47 5.08 -10.26 13.58
C THR A 47 5.03 -8.80 14.06
N ARG A 48 4.19 -8.53 15.08
CA ARG A 48 4.15 -7.21 15.68
C ARG A 48 5.50 -6.78 16.28
N PRO A 49 6.22 -7.64 17.01
CA PRO A 49 7.57 -7.28 17.47
C PRO A 49 8.54 -6.92 16.36
N GLU A 50 8.52 -7.64 15.25
CA GLU A 50 9.35 -7.32 14.08
C GLU A 50 8.99 -5.96 13.47
N PHE A 51 7.69 -5.68 13.35
CA PHE A 51 7.20 -4.39 12.88
C PHE A 51 7.66 -3.24 13.79
N ASP A 52 7.45 -3.40 15.09
CA ASP A 52 7.80 -2.39 16.09
C ASP A 52 9.31 -2.13 16.13
N ALA A 53 10.14 -3.16 15.99
CA ALA A 53 11.59 -3.00 15.94
C ALA A 53 12.02 -2.14 14.75
N ARG A 54 11.43 -2.35 13.58
CA ARG A 54 11.71 -1.53 12.40
C ARG A 54 11.21 -0.11 12.56
N LEU A 55 10.03 0.06 13.17
CA LEU A 55 9.46 1.37 13.46
C LEU A 55 10.37 2.17 14.40
N ASP A 56 10.85 1.56 15.48
CA ASP A 56 11.76 2.18 16.44
C ASP A 56 13.10 2.58 15.81
N ALA A 57 13.53 1.85 14.80
CA ALA A 57 14.74 2.15 14.03
C ALA A 57 14.52 3.23 12.95
N GLY A 58 13.32 3.80 12.83
CA GLY A 58 13.01 4.79 11.80
C GLY A 58 12.89 4.21 10.39
N GLY A 59 12.58 2.93 10.27
CA GLY A 59 12.63 2.17 9.02
C GLY A 59 11.39 2.27 8.12
N PHE A 60 10.42 3.12 8.46
CA PHE A 60 9.22 3.32 7.64
C PHE A 60 9.08 4.76 7.15
N LEU A 61 8.71 4.92 5.89
CA LEU A 61 8.33 6.22 5.31
C LEU A 61 7.00 6.71 5.87
N GLU A 62 6.07 5.79 6.08
CA GLU A 62 4.77 6.00 6.70
C GLU A 62 4.33 4.70 7.37
N TRP A 63 3.48 4.81 8.34
CA TRP A 63 2.80 3.65 8.91
C TRP A 63 1.50 4.06 9.58
N ASN A 64 0.58 3.10 9.70
CA ASN A 64 -0.66 3.30 10.48
C ASN A 64 -1.23 1.95 10.91
N GLU A 65 -2.32 2.02 11.65
CA GLU A 65 -3.11 0.84 11.99
C GLU A 65 -4.45 0.89 11.26
N PHE A 66 -4.88 -0.27 10.80
CA PHE A 66 -6.16 -0.47 10.13
C PHE A 66 -6.75 -1.79 10.57
N LEU A 67 -7.96 -1.76 11.15
CA LEU A 67 -8.68 -2.95 11.66
C LEU A 67 -7.82 -3.83 12.58
N GLY A 68 -7.06 -3.22 13.48
CA GLY A 68 -6.22 -3.92 14.47
C GLY A 68 -4.89 -4.44 13.96
N HIS A 69 -4.54 -4.16 12.72
CA HIS A 69 -3.26 -4.57 12.11
C HIS A 69 -2.42 -3.35 11.74
N ALA A 70 -1.11 -3.49 11.86
CA ALA A 70 -0.18 -2.45 11.42
C ALA A 70 0.18 -2.64 9.95
N TYR A 71 0.34 -1.52 9.26
CA TYR A 71 0.79 -1.44 7.87
C TYR A 71 1.84 -0.35 7.75
N GLY A 72 2.90 -0.60 7.01
CA GLY A 72 3.94 0.41 6.82
C GLY A 72 4.66 0.25 5.49
N THR A 73 5.09 1.40 4.96
CA THR A 73 5.93 1.46 3.76
C THR A 73 7.39 1.55 4.20
N PRO A 74 8.22 0.54 3.90
CA PRO A 74 9.61 0.57 4.33
C PRO A 74 10.40 1.66 3.60
N VAL A 75 11.34 2.26 4.32
CA VAL A 75 12.37 3.08 3.69
C VAL A 75 13.18 2.18 2.76
N PRO A 76 13.38 2.54 1.48
CA PRO A 76 14.17 1.73 0.57
C PRO A 76 15.59 1.55 1.08
N GLU A 77 16.10 0.31 1.05
CA GLU A 77 17.46 0.00 1.46
C GLU A 77 18.47 0.48 0.42
N GLU A 78 18.09 0.40 -0.85
CA GLU A 78 18.89 0.89 -1.97
C GLU A 78 18.10 1.92 -2.76
N LEU A 79 18.73 3.06 -2.99
CA LEU A 79 18.21 4.09 -3.87
C LEU A 79 18.85 3.90 -5.23
N ASP A 80 18.05 3.59 -6.23
CA ASP A 80 18.44 3.61 -7.63
C ASP A 80 17.75 4.79 -8.35
N ASP A 81 17.93 4.91 -9.66
CA ASP A 81 17.36 6.01 -10.44
C ASP A 81 15.86 5.86 -10.72
N ARG A 82 15.23 4.80 -10.22
CA ARG A 82 13.81 4.57 -10.45
C ARG A 82 12.96 5.32 -9.44
N ASP A 83 11.76 5.71 -9.88
CA ASP A 83 10.75 6.28 -9.00
C ASP A 83 10.03 5.15 -8.24
N LEU A 84 9.75 5.41 -6.98
CA LEU A 84 9.05 4.48 -6.11
C LEU A 84 7.55 4.75 -6.16
N LEU A 85 6.78 3.75 -6.58
CA LEU A 85 5.32 3.79 -6.55
C LEU A 85 4.82 3.17 -5.24
N LEU A 86 4.02 3.94 -4.51
CA LEU A 86 3.36 3.48 -3.28
C LEU A 86 1.88 3.24 -3.54
N GLU A 87 1.39 2.10 -3.12
CA GLU A 87 -0.04 1.78 -3.08
C GLU A 87 -0.46 1.68 -1.62
N ILE A 88 -1.00 2.77 -1.08
CA ILE A 88 -1.26 2.94 0.35
C ILE A 88 -2.63 3.57 0.58
N ASP A 89 -3.12 3.53 1.82
CA ASP A 89 -4.35 4.21 2.19
C ASP A 89 -4.17 5.74 2.26
N VAL A 90 -5.28 6.44 2.44
CA VAL A 90 -5.27 7.91 2.48
C VAL A 90 -4.47 8.44 3.67
N ALA A 91 -4.56 7.77 4.83
CA ALA A 91 -3.80 8.19 6.02
C ALA A 91 -2.28 8.07 5.78
N GLY A 92 -1.85 6.97 5.18
CA GLY A 92 -0.44 6.81 4.77
C GLY A 92 -0.04 7.83 3.71
N GLY A 93 -0.89 8.09 2.74
CA GLY A 93 -0.63 9.10 1.71
C GLY A 93 -0.42 10.49 2.29
N ARG A 94 -1.19 10.89 3.27
CA ARG A 94 -1.02 12.17 3.97
C ARG A 94 0.33 12.26 4.68
N GLN A 95 0.76 11.20 5.35
CA GLN A 95 2.07 11.16 5.99
C GLN A 95 3.21 11.34 4.98
N VAL A 96 3.10 10.68 3.82
CA VAL A 96 4.10 10.78 2.76
C VAL A 96 4.18 12.22 2.21
N VAL A 97 3.03 12.86 1.95
CA VAL A 97 3.00 14.25 1.46
C VAL A 97 3.63 15.21 2.46
N ASP A 98 3.37 15.02 3.76
CA ASP A 98 3.95 15.87 4.80
C ASP A 98 5.47 15.74 4.88
N ARG A 99 6.01 14.54 4.66
CA ARG A 99 7.44 14.26 4.69
C ARG A 99 8.15 14.56 3.38
N LEU A 100 7.46 14.36 2.25
CA LEU A 100 7.99 14.49 0.90
C LEU A 100 7.03 15.37 0.07
N PRO A 101 7.09 16.70 0.21
CA PRO A 101 6.14 17.60 -0.46
C PRO A 101 6.16 17.53 -2.00
N GLY A 102 7.26 17.02 -2.57
CA GLY A 102 7.37 16.82 -4.03
C GLY A 102 6.72 15.51 -4.54
N ALA A 103 6.14 14.70 -3.67
CA ALA A 103 5.51 13.44 -4.08
C ALA A 103 4.27 13.71 -4.94
N LEU A 104 4.15 12.97 -6.05
CA LEU A 104 2.94 13.00 -6.88
C LEU A 104 1.88 12.11 -6.25
N CYS A 105 0.72 12.68 -5.97
CA CYS A 105 -0.39 11.96 -5.35
C CYS A 105 -1.50 11.69 -6.35
N LEU A 106 -1.91 10.42 -6.44
CA LEU A 106 -3.00 9.96 -7.29
C LEU A 106 -4.07 9.32 -6.40
N PHE A 107 -5.31 9.71 -6.59
CA PHE A 107 -6.45 9.09 -5.95
C PHE A 107 -7.22 8.25 -6.96
N VAL A 108 -7.40 6.97 -6.66
CA VAL A 108 -8.13 6.02 -7.50
C VAL A 108 -9.47 5.73 -6.87
N ASP A 109 -10.53 5.92 -7.62
CA ASP A 109 -11.89 5.66 -7.18
C ASP A 109 -12.63 4.77 -8.18
N ALA A 110 -13.72 4.17 -7.72
CA ALA A 110 -14.64 3.48 -8.62
C ALA A 110 -15.55 4.50 -9.33
N PRO A 111 -16.17 4.15 -10.49
CA PRO A 111 -17.06 5.04 -11.21
C PRO A 111 -18.21 5.60 -10.37
N ASP A 112 -18.73 4.79 -9.44
CA ASP A 112 -19.78 5.16 -8.50
C ASP A 112 -19.75 4.24 -7.27
N ASP A 113 -20.56 4.56 -6.26
CA ASP A 113 -20.63 3.80 -5.01
C ASP A 113 -21.22 2.40 -5.19
N ASP A 114 -22.15 2.22 -6.13
CA ASP A 114 -22.74 0.91 -6.41
C ASP A 114 -21.72 -0.04 -7.02
N GLU A 115 -20.89 0.42 -7.93
CA GLU A 115 -19.80 -0.35 -8.51
C GLU A 115 -18.76 -0.71 -7.45
N LEU A 116 -18.41 0.23 -6.58
CA LEU A 116 -17.49 -0.01 -5.48
C LEU A 116 -18.02 -1.09 -4.54
N ARG A 117 -19.29 -0.99 -4.16
CA ARG A 117 -19.95 -1.97 -3.30
C ARG A 117 -19.95 -3.36 -3.95
N ARG A 118 -20.25 -3.44 -5.23
CA ARG A 118 -20.24 -4.70 -5.98
C ARG A 118 -18.86 -5.35 -5.94
N ARG A 119 -17.80 -4.58 -6.21
CA ARG A 119 -16.42 -5.08 -6.18
C ARG A 119 -15.99 -5.56 -4.80
N LEU A 120 -16.39 -4.86 -3.74
CA LEU A 120 -16.10 -5.26 -2.37
C LEU A 120 -16.81 -6.56 -1.98
N ILE A 121 -18.06 -6.74 -2.39
CA ILE A 121 -18.81 -7.98 -2.16
C ILE A 121 -18.14 -9.16 -2.88
N GLU A 122 -17.73 -8.98 -4.14
CA GLU A 122 -17.04 -10.01 -4.92
C GLU A 122 -15.70 -10.42 -4.29
N ARG A 123 -15.00 -9.49 -3.64
CA ARG A 123 -13.74 -9.77 -2.93
C ARG A 123 -13.91 -10.44 -1.58
N GLY A 124 -15.11 -10.43 -1.02
CA GLY A 124 -15.43 -11.05 0.24
C GLY A 124 -15.62 -10.09 1.41
N ASP A 125 -14.73 -9.15 1.71
CA ASP A 125 -14.88 -8.34 2.92
C ASP A 125 -14.32 -6.92 2.89
N GLY A 126 -13.55 -6.56 1.89
CA GLY A 126 -12.99 -5.22 1.82
C GLY A 126 -12.01 -4.83 2.94
N ARG A 127 -11.42 -5.80 3.65
CA ARG A 127 -10.49 -5.52 4.77
C ARG A 127 -9.07 -5.26 4.34
N GLU A 128 -8.85 -4.88 3.12
CA GLU A 128 -7.55 -4.49 2.63
C GLU A 128 -7.37 -2.98 2.66
N ARG A 129 -6.16 -2.61 2.87
CA ARG A 129 -5.65 -1.26 2.85
C ARG A 129 -5.90 -0.50 1.54
#